data_e2d7add6b652743e9a6e37429cbbc774
#
_entry.id   e2d7add6b652743e9a6e37429cbbc774
#
_cell.length_a   1.000
_cell.length_b   1.000
_cell.length_c   1.000
_cell.angle_alpha   90.00
_cell.angle_beta   90.00
_cell.angle_gamma   90.00
#
_symmetry.space_group_name_H-M   'P 1'
#
loop_
_entity.id
_entity.type
_entity.pdbx_description
1 polymer ?
#
loop_
_entity_poly.entity_id
_entity_poly.type
_entity_poly.pdbx_seq_one_letter_code
_entity_poly.pdbx_strand_id
1 'polypeptide(L)'
;MTVRQAGAPITNEALKQAAIDGVTERILLQCPENQAEKIACRLYPALSFFFDGTNNNMERDLPQNKHSNVVKLFRAAKDSIQEDARSIYLSGVGTPFKFVKVAGYTDHLKDDEGGVLGLGLGAGGELRIKFALAEFSRLLEVEWGPGSWKHMRAVTVAIFGFSRGATEARAFARRLIEQKCVKDGGKLYWAAPSGVRVPLRITFMGIFDTVASVGGPALHLDWASELAIPAEVERCVHYASAHEVRRAFPLDSVRVDKTYPGNCEEVVYPGVHSDVGGGYGPEEQGRVHDLSLIPLRHMFAEALKARVPMIPIDQMPRNIRKDFELADEARVVKLYNEYMAALPAAFGDGLEALIQPHRYLNFRWRSVLARNRADDRVLGRLYQKVGASFCAAVSAGTDADHPPCQPNEWVYDVPKDPEEQARQLLGEQRRLERHIEFLRNPIERRPGPHSYPPTPRELTPYEKMILSAWDEQEPPLLAVDQLLAEYVHDSVAAFTSWPCALWDQRGIWCDQRRYLAENDPMNAGDLAVA
;
A
#
# COMPACT_ATOMS: atom_id res chain seq x y z
N MET A 1 -8.90 20.26 -2.45
CA MET A 1 -7.61 19.69 -1.97
C MET A 1 -7.75 18.20 -2.02
N THR A 2 -6.80 17.59 -2.62
CA THR A 2 -6.87 16.18 -2.97
C THR A 2 -5.74 15.36 -2.34
N VAL A 3 -4.91 15.99 -1.49
CA VAL A 3 -3.95 15.33 -0.61
C VAL A 3 -4.08 15.85 0.82
N ARG A 4 -3.99 14.95 1.82
CA ARG A 4 -4.07 15.29 3.24
C ARG A 4 -3.37 14.26 4.12
N GLN A 5 -3.14 14.62 5.36
CA GLN A 5 -2.80 13.67 6.41
C GLN A 5 -4.00 12.77 6.72
N ALA A 6 -3.72 11.56 7.17
CA ALA A 6 -4.74 10.64 7.65
C ALA A 6 -5.49 11.23 8.87
N GLY A 7 -6.79 11.00 8.87
CA GLY A 7 -7.65 11.39 10.00
C GLY A 7 -7.51 10.45 11.21
N ALA A 8 -8.26 10.77 12.26
CA ALA A 8 -8.35 9.91 13.44
C ALA A 8 -8.86 8.51 13.06
N PRO A 9 -8.39 7.46 13.76
CA PRO A 9 -8.84 6.09 13.52
C PRO A 9 -10.36 5.95 13.69
N ILE A 10 -10.99 5.20 12.77
CA ILE A 10 -12.42 4.91 12.85
C ILE A 10 -12.65 3.84 13.92
N THR A 11 -13.53 4.12 14.87
CA THR A 11 -13.92 3.20 15.93
C THR A 11 -14.86 2.11 15.41
N ASN A 12 -15.00 1.02 16.14
CA ASN A 12 -15.95 -0.04 15.81
C ASN A 12 -17.39 0.47 15.69
N GLU A 13 -17.80 1.41 16.53
CA GLU A 13 -19.14 2.00 16.47
C GLU A 13 -19.34 2.84 15.20
N ALA A 14 -18.35 3.63 14.82
CA ALA A 14 -18.40 4.41 13.57
C ALA A 14 -18.42 3.49 12.33
N LEU A 15 -17.73 2.35 12.35
CA LEU A 15 -17.81 1.36 11.27
C LEU A 15 -19.18 0.71 11.16
N LYS A 16 -19.84 0.41 12.29
CA LYS A 16 -21.22 -0.10 12.28
C LYS A 16 -22.19 0.93 11.69
N GLN A 17 -22.07 2.19 12.09
CA GLN A 17 -22.92 3.25 11.55
C GLN A 17 -22.73 3.42 10.05
N ALA A 18 -21.48 3.45 9.56
CA ALA A 18 -21.19 3.53 8.15
C ALA A 18 -21.79 2.36 7.34
N ALA A 19 -21.80 1.16 7.92
CA ALA A 19 -22.41 0.00 7.29
C ALA A 19 -23.95 0.12 7.20
N ILE A 20 -24.61 0.63 8.25
CA ILE A 20 -26.05 0.87 8.27
C ILE A 20 -26.42 1.90 7.19
N ASP A 21 -25.68 3.01 7.11
CA ASP A 21 -25.91 4.09 6.15
C ASP A 21 -25.74 3.56 4.70
N GLY A 22 -24.68 2.81 4.42
CA GLY A 22 -24.42 2.25 3.11
C GLY A 22 -25.46 1.22 2.65
N VAL A 23 -25.95 0.37 3.57
CA VAL A 23 -27.04 -0.60 3.27
C VAL A 23 -28.35 0.13 3.01
N THR A 24 -28.69 1.10 3.82
CA THR A 24 -29.92 1.88 3.69
C THR A 24 -29.98 2.60 2.34
N GLU A 25 -28.91 3.29 1.94
CA GLU A 25 -28.82 3.96 0.65
C GLU A 25 -28.91 2.99 -0.54
N ARG A 26 -28.32 1.79 -0.44
CA ARG A 26 -28.41 0.78 -1.49
C ARG A 26 -29.83 0.27 -1.67
N ILE A 27 -30.54 0.03 -0.58
CA ILE A 27 -31.95 -0.39 -0.60
C ILE A 27 -32.81 0.69 -1.27
N LEU A 28 -32.63 1.98 -0.91
CA LEU A 28 -33.37 3.09 -1.49
C LEU A 28 -33.16 3.21 -3.01
N LEU A 29 -31.98 2.88 -3.53
CA LEU A 29 -31.73 2.86 -4.97
C LEU A 29 -32.40 1.68 -5.69
N GLN A 30 -32.54 0.55 -5.01
CA GLN A 30 -33.19 -0.65 -5.56
C GLN A 30 -34.73 -0.57 -5.51
N CYS A 31 -35.28 0.24 -4.62
CA CYS A 31 -36.73 0.45 -4.44
C CYS A 31 -37.11 1.91 -4.74
N PRO A 32 -37.29 2.32 -6.00
CA PRO A 32 -37.85 3.62 -6.30
C PRO A 32 -39.29 3.73 -5.77
N GLU A 33 -39.64 4.90 -5.24
CA GLU A 33 -40.92 5.18 -4.53
C GLU A 33 -42.21 4.95 -5.35
N ASN A 34 -42.12 4.65 -6.65
CA ASN A 34 -43.28 4.37 -7.49
C ASN A 34 -43.63 2.87 -7.49
N GLN A 35 -44.53 2.50 -6.61
CA GLN A 35 -45.11 1.14 -6.48
C GLN A 35 -45.93 0.64 -7.69
N ALA A 36 -46.04 1.37 -8.79
CA ALA A 36 -46.92 1.03 -9.90
C ALA A 36 -46.26 0.11 -10.96
N GLU A 37 -44.94 0.00 -11.01
CA GLU A 37 -44.28 -0.98 -11.88
C GLU A 37 -43.97 -2.25 -11.08
N LYS A 38 -44.92 -3.16 -11.05
CA LYS A 38 -44.78 -4.51 -10.51
C LYS A 38 -43.54 -5.18 -11.11
N ILE A 39 -42.48 -5.29 -10.26
CA ILE A 39 -41.62 -6.46 -10.14
C ILE A 39 -41.23 -7.13 -11.47
N ALA A 40 -40.63 -6.41 -12.39
CA ALA A 40 -39.61 -6.99 -13.23
C ALA A 40 -38.37 -7.11 -12.36
N CYS A 41 -37.80 -8.31 -12.21
CA CYS A 41 -36.56 -8.54 -11.46
C CYS A 41 -35.49 -7.58 -11.98
N ARG A 42 -35.24 -6.50 -11.25
CA ARG A 42 -34.20 -5.51 -11.61
C ARG A 42 -32.89 -6.01 -11.02
N LEU A 43 -31.91 -6.27 -11.87
CA LEU A 43 -30.59 -6.72 -11.47
C LEU A 43 -29.60 -5.57 -11.45
N TYR A 44 -28.74 -5.55 -10.44
CA TYR A 44 -27.67 -4.58 -10.28
C TYR A 44 -26.33 -5.30 -10.00
N PRO A 45 -25.79 -6.04 -10.97
CA PRO A 45 -24.54 -6.75 -10.78
C PRO A 45 -23.43 -5.86 -10.26
N ALA A 46 -22.81 -6.27 -9.15
CA ALA A 46 -21.70 -5.57 -8.53
C ALA A 46 -20.49 -6.49 -8.50
N LEU A 47 -19.43 -6.10 -9.18
CA LEU A 47 -18.19 -6.85 -9.30
C LEU A 47 -17.08 -6.13 -8.54
N SER A 48 -16.41 -6.84 -7.63
CA SER A 48 -15.29 -6.30 -6.86
C SER A 48 -14.02 -7.08 -7.16
N PHE A 49 -12.96 -6.39 -7.59
CA PHE A 49 -11.68 -6.99 -7.93
C PHE A 49 -10.61 -6.58 -6.91
N PHE A 50 -9.85 -7.56 -6.41
CA PHE A 50 -8.88 -7.39 -5.34
C PHE A 50 -7.50 -7.87 -5.78
N PHE A 51 -6.61 -6.93 -6.14
CA PHE A 51 -5.25 -7.19 -6.62
C PHE A 51 -4.27 -7.10 -5.45
N ASP A 52 -3.71 -8.22 -5.04
CA ASP A 52 -2.84 -8.27 -3.87
C ASP A 52 -1.41 -7.78 -4.16
N GLY A 53 -0.71 -7.41 -3.09
CA GLY A 53 0.67 -6.91 -3.18
C GLY A 53 1.66 -7.99 -3.57
N THR A 54 2.81 -7.57 -4.08
CA THR A 54 3.91 -8.48 -4.43
C THR A 54 4.21 -9.45 -3.31
N ASN A 55 4.35 -10.71 -3.66
CA ASN A 55 4.59 -11.80 -2.72
C ASN A 55 3.49 -11.99 -1.65
N ASN A 56 2.33 -11.38 -1.81
CA ASN A 56 1.18 -11.65 -0.94
C ASN A 56 0.30 -12.74 -1.57
N ASN A 57 -0.09 -13.70 -0.75
CA ASN A 57 -0.94 -14.81 -1.18
C ASN A 57 -1.85 -15.23 -0.02
N MET A 58 -3.16 -15.13 -0.22
CA MET A 58 -4.15 -15.40 0.82
C MET A 58 -4.00 -16.80 1.43
N GLU A 59 -3.81 -17.82 0.61
CA GLU A 59 -3.75 -19.21 1.09
C GLU A 59 -2.53 -19.44 1.99
N ARG A 60 -1.38 -18.84 1.64
CA ARG A 60 -0.15 -18.94 2.40
C ARG A 60 -0.16 -18.06 3.66
N ASP A 61 -0.67 -16.84 3.55
CA ASP A 61 -0.46 -15.78 4.55
C ASP A 61 -1.55 -15.80 5.64
N LEU A 62 -2.77 -16.25 5.31
CA LEU A 62 -3.90 -16.29 6.24
C LEU A 62 -3.64 -17.16 7.48
N PRO A 63 -3.09 -18.38 7.38
CA PRO A 63 -2.78 -19.20 8.55
C PRO A 63 -1.76 -18.57 9.50
N GLN A 64 -0.94 -17.64 9.00
CA GLN A 64 0.11 -16.94 9.74
C GLN A 64 -0.33 -15.56 10.24
N ASN A 65 -1.57 -15.14 9.96
CA ASN A 65 -2.08 -13.78 10.19
C ASN A 65 -1.20 -12.69 9.54
N LYS A 66 -0.59 -12.99 8.39
CA LYS A 66 0.28 -12.09 7.60
C LYS A 66 -0.39 -11.58 6.32
N HIS A 67 -1.68 -11.79 6.19
CA HIS A 67 -2.40 -11.38 4.99
C HIS A 67 -2.59 -9.87 4.91
N SER A 68 -2.56 -9.35 3.70
CA SER A 68 -2.66 -7.93 3.39
C SER A 68 -4.03 -7.34 3.70
N ASN A 69 -4.14 -6.02 3.69
CA ASN A 69 -5.41 -5.32 3.79
C ASN A 69 -6.32 -5.59 2.58
N VAL A 70 -5.75 -5.92 1.43
CA VAL A 70 -6.52 -6.35 0.25
C VAL A 70 -7.24 -7.66 0.52
N VAL A 71 -6.55 -8.65 1.12
CA VAL A 71 -7.19 -9.92 1.52
C VAL A 71 -8.28 -9.70 2.58
N LYS A 72 -8.02 -8.82 3.56
CA LYS A 72 -9.01 -8.51 4.62
C LYS A 72 -10.26 -7.88 4.02
N LEU A 73 -10.11 -6.96 3.07
CA LEU A 73 -11.24 -6.37 2.35
C LEU A 73 -11.95 -7.38 1.44
N PHE A 74 -11.22 -8.25 0.74
CA PHE A 74 -11.79 -9.32 -0.06
C PHE A 74 -12.67 -10.26 0.78
N ARG A 75 -12.18 -10.69 1.94
CA ARG A 75 -12.92 -11.54 2.87
C ARG A 75 -14.17 -10.87 3.45
N ALA A 76 -14.13 -9.54 3.57
CA ALA A 76 -15.26 -8.73 4.02
C ALA A 76 -16.23 -8.34 2.89
N ALA A 77 -15.89 -8.60 1.63
CA ALA A 77 -16.78 -8.35 0.51
C ALA A 77 -17.84 -9.44 0.37
N LYS A 78 -19.03 -9.05 -0.10
CA LYS A 78 -20.09 -10.00 -0.43
C LYS A 78 -19.76 -10.74 -1.72
N ASP A 79 -19.97 -12.05 -1.71
CA ASP A 79 -19.80 -12.93 -2.88
C ASP A 79 -21.00 -13.87 -2.97
N SER A 80 -22.09 -13.38 -3.53
CA SER A 80 -23.35 -14.11 -3.69
C SER A 80 -24.11 -13.60 -4.91
N ILE A 81 -24.38 -14.51 -5.86
CA ILE A 81 -25.19 -14.20 -7.05
C ILE A 81 -26.63 -13.81 -6.68
N GLN A 82 -27.15 -14.32 -5.57
CA GLN A 82 -28.48 -13.99 -5.06
C GLN A 82 -28.57 -12.57 -4.53
N GLU A 83 -27.42 -11.98 -4.14
CA GLU A 83 -27.32 -10.58 -3.72
C GLU A 83 -26.73 -9.67 -4.82
N ASP A 84 -26.71 -10.15 -6.06
CA ASP A 84 -26.11 -9.46 -7.22
C ASP A 84 -24.65 -9.03 -6.98
N ALA A 85 -23.86 -9.78 -6.21
CA ALA A 85 -22.49 -9.41 -5.86
C ALA A 85 -21.51 -10.54 -6.13
N ARG A 86 -20.38 -10.22 -6.76
CA ARG A 86 -19.25 -11.14 -6.95
C ARG A 86 -17.93 -10.47 -6.61
N SER A 87 -17.06 -11.22 -5.97
CA SER A 87 -15.74 -10.78 -5.53
C SER A 87 -14.65 -11.68 -6.09
N ILE A 88 -13.64 -11.08 -6.69
CA ILE A 88 -12.55 -11.78 -7.36
C ILE A 88 -11.21 -11.37 -6.72
N TYR A 89 -10.52 -12.35 -6.14
CA TYR A 89 -9.18 -12.16 -5.58
C TYR A 89 -8.10 -12.61 -6.56
N LEU A 90 -7.05 -11.81 -6.66
CA LEU A 90 -5.85 -12.08 -7.48
C LEU A 90 -4.63 -12.00 -6.57
N SER A 91 -3.92 -13.12 -6.43
CA SER A 91 -2.69 -13.18 -5.64
C SER A 91 -1.58 -12.29 -6.23
N GLY A 92 -0.71 -11.77 -5.39
CA GLY A 92 0.34 -10.85 -5.81
C GLY A 92 1.36 -11.48 -6.77
N VAL A 93 1.94 -10.66 -7.65
CA VAL A 93 3.04 -11.08 -8.53
C VAL A 93 4.17 -11.71 -7.74
N GLY A 94 4.80 -12.72 -8.32
CA GLY A 94 5.84 -13.52 -7.66
C GLY A 94 5.29 -14.68 -6.85
N THR A 95 3.97 -14.77 -6.62
CA THR A 95 3.33 -15.95 -6.03
C THR A 95 2.68 -16.82 -7.10
N PRO A 96 2.49 -18.13 -6.84
CA PRO A 96 1.73 -18.98 -7.75
C PRO A 96 0.33 -18.41 -7.98
N PHE A 97 -0.10 -18.39 -9.25
CA PHE A 97 -1.42 -17.95 -9.64
C PHE A 97 -2.05 -19.02 -10.56
N LYS A 98 -2.88 -19.85 -9.95
CA LYS A 98 -3.61 -20.95 -10.60
C LYS A 98 -5.10 -20.65 -10.56
N PHE A 99 -5.78 -20.94 -11.63
CA PHE A 99 -7.20 -20.64 -11.78
C PHE A 99 -7.92 -21.71 -12.61
N VAL A 100 -9.23 -21.78 -12.46
CA VAL A 100 -10.06 -22.69 -13.23
C VAL A 100 -10.08 -22.26 -14.70
N LYS A 101 -9.80 -23.19 -15.58
CA LYS A 101 -9.86 -22.97 -17.03
C LYS A 101 -11.32 -23.05 -17.49
N VAL A 102 -11.82 -21.97 -18.05
CA VAL A 102 -13.18 -21.90 -18.61
C VAL A 102 -13.09 -21.64 -20.10
N ALA A 103 -13.70 -22.51 -20.90
CA ALA A 103 -13.67 -22.46 -22.36
C ALA A 103 -14.19 -21.10 -22.88
N GLY A 104 -13.43 -20.49 -23.78
CA GLY A 104 -13.73 -19.18 -24.35
C GLY A 104 -13.41 -17.97 -23.47
N TYR A 105 -12.97 -18.18 -22.21
CA TYR A 105 -12.64 -17.10 -21.28
C TYR A 105 -11.21 -17.21 -20.74
N THR A 106 -10.89 -18.25 -19.97
CA THR A 106 -9.60 -18.41 -19.29
C THR A 106 -8.77 -19.59 -19.79
N ASP A 107 -9.33 -20.44 -20.68
CA ASP A 107 -8.67 -21.65 -21.20
C ASP A 107 -7.37 -21.39 -21.98
N HIS A 108 -7.27 -20.23 -22.62
CA HIS A 108 -6.09 -19.79 -23.37
C HIS A 108 -4.99 -19.17 -22.49
N LEU A 109 -5.29 -18.80 -21.24
CA LEU A 109 -4.33 -18.26 -20.30
C LEU A 109 -3.49 -19.38 -19.68
N LYS A 110 -2.22 -19.11 -19.38
CA LYS A 110 -1.33 -20.06 -18.71
C LYS A 110 -1.25 -19.72 -17.23
N ASP A 111 -1.12 -20.75 -16.39
CA ASP A 111 -0.86 -20.56 -14.97
C ASP A 111 0.51 -19.90 -14.76
N ASP A 112 0.64 -19.14 -13.69
CA ASP A 112 1.91 -18.57 -13.24
C ASP A 112 2.38 -19.37 -12.01
N GLU A 113 3.56 -19.99 -12.12
CA GLU A 113 4.16 -20.73 -10.99
C GLU A 113 4.81 -19.80 -9.97
N GLY A 114 4.83 -18.49 -10.24
CA GLY A 114 5.49 -17.50 -9.39
C GLY A 114 7.01 -17.49 -9.54
N GLY A 115 7.70 -16.87 -8.59
CA GLY A 115 9.15 -16.88 -8.50
C GLY A 115 9.82 -15.51 -8.65
N VAL A 116 11.16 -15.54 -8.74
CA VAL A 116 12.03 -14.36 -8.64
C VAL A 116 11.74 -13.29 -9.69
N LEU A 117 11.40 -13.66 -10.92
CA LEU A 117 11.07 -12.71 -11.99
C LEU A 117 9.78 -11.93 -11.65
N GLY A 118 8.80 -12.59 -11.04
CA GLY A 118 7.60 -11.90 -10.53
C GLY A 118 7.93 -10.98 -9.36
N LEU A 119 8.74 -11.44 -8.42
CA LEU A 119 9.16 -10.67 -7.25
C LEU A 119 9.97 -9.41 -7.64
N GLY A 120 10.98 -9.56 -8.50
CA GLY A 120 11.89 -8.49 -8.87
C GLY A 120 11.40 -7.60 -10.02
N LEU A 121 10.82 -8.19 -11.07
CA LEU A 121 10.52 -7.52 -12.33
C LEU A 121 9.02 -7.34 -12.62
N GLY A 122 8.13 -7.81 -11.73
CA GLY A 122 6.68 -7.70 -11.92
C GLY A 122 6.12 -8.63 -13.02
N ALA A 123 6.87 -9.70 -13.37
CA ALA A 123 6.36 -10.70 -14.31
C ALA A 123 5.09 -11.37 -13.75
N GLY A 124 4.13 -11.65 -14.62
CA GLY A 124 2.84 -12.23 -14.23
C GLY A 124 1.73 -11.21 -13.96
N GLY A 125 2.02 -9.91 -13.86
CA GLY A 125 0.98 -8.88 -13.70
C GLY A 125 0.05 -8.79 -14.90
N GLU A 126 0.60 -8.89 -16.11
CA GLU A 126 -0.20 -8.94 -17.36
C GLU A 126 -1.19 -10.10 -17.36
N LEU A 127 -0.80 -11.27 -16.83
CA LEU A 127 -1.69 -12.42 -16.72
C LEU A 127 -2.86 -12.15 -15.78
N ARG A 128 -2.59 -11.54 -14.62
CA ARG A 128 -3.62 -11.19 -13.63
C ARG A 128 -4.64 -10.21 -14.19
N ILE A 129 -4.18 -9.21 -14.94
CA ILE A 129 -5.05 -8.24 -15.62
C ILE A 129 -5.89 -8.94 -16.69
N LYS A 130 -5.31 -9.81 -17.52
CA LYS A 130 -6.04 -10.59 -18.52
C LYS A 130 -7.07 -11.53 -17.90
N PHE A 131 -6.70 -12.19 -16.81
CA PHE A 131 -7.63 -13.03 -16.06
C PHE A 131 -8.80 -12.21 -15.50
N ALA A 132 -8.54 -11.06 -14.88
CA ALA A 132 -9.60 -10.20 -14.36
C ALA A 132 -10.57 -9.72 -15.46
N LEU A 133 -10.05 -9.38 -16.65
CA LEU A 133 -10.88 -9.01 -17.81
C LEU A 133 -11.71 -10.19 -18.33
N ALA A 134 -11.15 -11.41 -18.33
CA ALA A 134 -11.85 -12.62 -18.70
C ALA A 134 -12.96 -12.96 -17.68
N GLU A 135 -12.66 -12.87 -16.38
CA GLU A 135 -13.63 -13.10 -15.31
C GLU A 135 -14.77 -12.07 -15.33
N PHE A 136 -14.47 -10.79 -15.61
CA PHE A 136 -15.51 -9.78 -15.81
C PHE A 136 -16.51 -10.22 -16.88
N SER A 137 -16.03 -10.66 -18.06
CA SER A 137 -16.89 -11.14 -19.13
C SER A 137 -17.62 -12.43 -18.74
N ARG A 138 -16.91 -13.42 -18.19
CA ARG A 138 -17.47 -14.72 -17.79
C ARG A 138 -18.62 -14.56 -16.80
N LEU A 139 -18.43 -13.72 -15.78
CA LEU A 139 -19.44 -13.49 -14.77
C LEU A 139 -20.71 -12.91 -15.38
N LEU A 140 -20.63 -11.86 -16.19
CA LEU A 140 -21.79 -11.23 -16.82
C LEU A 140 -22.45 -12.11 -17.89
N GLU A 141 -21.65 -12.84 -18.66
CA GLU A 141 -22.13 -13.61 -19.80
C GLU A 141 -22.60 -15.03 -19.42
N VAL A 142 -21.99 -15.66 -18.42
CA VAL A 142 -22.28 -17.04 -18.02
C VAL A 142 -23.09 -17.09 -16.74
N GLU A 143 -22.61 -16.45 -15.65
CA GLU A 143 -23.28 -16.59 -14.34
C GLU A 143 -24.60 -15.84 -14.27
N TRP A 144 -24.65 -14.57 -14.69
CA TRP A 144 -25.93 -13.89 -14.87
C TRP A 144 -26.64 -14.34 -16.15
N GLY A 145 -25.89 -14.58 -17.22
CA GLY A 145 -26.35 -15.18 -18.47
C GLY A 145 -27.35 -14.36 -19.30
N PRO A 146 -27.62 -14.81 -20.53
CA PRO A 146 -28.43 -14.06 -21.52
C PRO A 146 -29.85 -13.71 -21.08
N GLY A 147 -30.48 -14.56 -20.27
CA GLY A 147 -31.83 -14.34 -19.75
C GLY A 147 -31.93 -13.09 -18.83
N SER A 148 -30.83 -12.70 -18.23
CA SER A 148 -30.77 -11.61 -17.26
C SER A 148 -30.45 -10.24 -17.86
N TRP A 149 -29.77 -10.17 -19.00
CA TRP A 149 -29.20 -8.92 -19.53
C TRP A 149 -30.22 -7.80 -19.71
N LYS A 150 -31.41 -8.09 -20.21
CA LYS A 150 -32.51 -7.11 -20.37
C LYS A 150 -33.05 -6.60 -19.04
N HIS A 151 -32.81 -7.32 -17.95
CA HIS A 151 -33.23 -6.96 -16.59
C HIS A 151 -32.16 -6.20 -15.81
N MET A 152 -30.90 -6.20 -16.30
CA MET A 152 -29.81 -5.43 -15.69
C MET A 152 -30.05 -3.95 -15.87
N ARG A 153 -30.00 -3.18 -14.79
CA ARG A 153 -30.16 -1.72 -14.78
C ARG A 153 -28.83 -0.99 -14.78
N ALA A 154 -27.83 -1.55 -14.12
CA ALA A 154 -26.46 -1.09 -14.14
C ALA A 154 -25.53 -2.22 -13.67
N VAL A 155 -24.33 -2.26 -14.21
CA VAL A 155 -23.20 -3.02 -13.68
C VAL A 155 -22.31 -2.04 -12.90
N THR A 156 -21.98 -2.36 -11.67
CA THR A 156 -21.03 -1.58 -10.85
C THR A 156 -19.74 -2.36 -10.64
N VAL A 157 -18.60 -1.65 -10.69
CA VAL A 157 -17.28 -2.23 -10.50
C VAL A 157 -16.55 -1.48 -9.39
N ALA A 158 -16.00 -2.23 -8.44
CA ALA A 158 -15.08 -1.72 -7.43
C ALA A 158 -13.72 -2.42 -7.60
N ILE A 159 -12.63 -1.69 -7.37
CA ILE A 159 -11.28 -2.18 -7.63
C ILE A 159 -10.42 -1.85 -6.42
N PHE A 160 -9.70 -2.84 -5.90
CA PHE A 160 -8.78 -2.67 -4.78
C PHE A 160 -7.40 -3.18 -5.17
N GLY A 161 -6.37 -2.55 -4.60
CA GLY A 161 -5.01 -3.00 -4.86
C GLY A 161 -4.01 -2.55 -3.80
N PHE A 162 -2.89 -3.29 -3.70
CA PHE A 162 -1.77 -2.94 -2.84
C PHE A 162 -0.45 -3.09 -3.60
N SER A 163 0.48 -2.15 -3.44
CA SER A 163 1.82 -2.25 -4.03
C SER A 163 1.74 -2.39 -5.56
N ARG A 164 2.39 -3.43 -6.16
CA ARG A 164 2.23 -3.77 -7.59
C ARG A 164 0.80 -4.22 -7.93
N GLY A 165 0.06 -4.78 -6.99
CA GLY A 165 -1.37 -5.02 -7.17
C GLY A 165 -2.18 -3.73 -7.32
N ALA A 166 -1.76 -2.63 -6.69
CA ALA A 166 -2.36 -1.31 -6.94
C ALA A 166 -2.05 -0.81 -8.36
N THR A 167 -0.86 -1.11 -8.88
CA THR A 167 -0.50 -0.85 -10.28
C THR A 167 -1.36 -1.69 -11.24
N GLU A 168 -1.55 -2.99 -10.94
CA GLU A 168 -2.46 -3.86 -11.71
C GLU A 168 -3.91 -3.36 -11.68
N ALA A 169 -4.39 -2.89 -10.52
CA ALA A 169 -5.72 -2.30 -10.36
C ALA A 169 -5.94 -1.08 -11.27
N ARG A 170 -4.94 -0.21 -11.36
CA ARG A 170 -4.95 0.99 -12.24
C ARG A 170 -4.96 0.58 -13.72
N ALA A 171 -4.08 -0.33 -14.11
CA ALA A 171 -4.03 -0.87 -15.47
C ALA A 171 -5.30 -1.63 -15.85
N PHE A 172 -5.87 -2.42 -14.94
CA PHE A 172 -7.14 -3.13 -15.14
C PHE A 172 -8.30 -2.16 -15.40
N ALA A 173 -8.45 -1.10 -14.58
CA ALA A 173 -9.52 -0.11 -14.77
C ALA A 173 -9.50 0.49 -16.18
N ARG A 174 -8.31 0.87 -16.65
CA ARG A 174 -8.12 1.41 -18.00
C ARG A 174 -8.51 0.40 -19.08
N ARG A 175 -7.95 -0.82 -19.00
CA ARG A 175 -8.24 -1.86 -20.00
C ARG A 175 -9.68 -2.34 -19.96
N LEU A 176 -10.33 -2.35 -18.81
CA LEU A 176 -11.76 -2.61 -18.69
C LEU A 176 -12.56 -1.62 -19.52
N ILE A 177 -12.26 -0.33 -19.42
CA ILE A 177 -12.90 0.73 -20.19
C ILE A 177 -12.64 0.57 -21.68
N GLU A 178 -11.39 0.35 -22.06
CA GLU A 178 -10.96 0.27 -23.46
C GLU A 178 -11.47 -1.00 -24.18
N GLN A 179 -11.49 -2.14 -23.48
CA GLN A 179 -11.72 -3.44 -24.13
C GLN A 179 -13.13 -4.00 -23.88
N LYS A 180 -13.82 -3.58 -22.82
CA LYS A 180 -15.10 -4.16 -22.40
C LYS A 180 -16.24 -3.16 -22.38
N CYS A 181 -15.96 -1.89 -22.58
CA CYS A 181 -16.98 -0.85 -22.53
C CYS A 181 -17.14 -0.11 -23.85
N VAL A 182 -18.36 0.39 -24.06
CA VAL A 182 -18.68 1.36 -25.11
C VAL A 182 -18.96 2.70 -24.42
N LYS A 183 -18.37 3.78 -24.94
CA LYS A 183 -18.64 5.14 -24.47
C LYS A 183 -19.74 5.78 -25.34
N ASP A 184 -20.77 6.29 -24.69
CA ASP A 184 -21.86 7.01 -25.38
C ASP A 184 -22.40 8.12 -24.49
N GLY A 185 -22.44 9.35 -24.99
CA GLY A 185 -22.89 10.51 -24.25
C GLY A 185 -22.15 10.76 -22.91
N GLY A 186 -20.85 10.43 -22.83
CA GLY A 186 -20.04 10.56 -21.61
C GLY A 186 -20.28 9.46 -20.56
N LYS A 187 -21.07 8.43 -20.89
CA LYS A 187 -21.35 7.28 -20.02
C LYS A 187 -20.70 6.01 -20.56
N LEU A 188 -20.38 5.10 -19.64
CA LEU A 188 -19.90 3.76 -19.99
C LEU A 188 -21.06 2.78 -20.06
N TYR A 189 -20.98 1.87 -21.02
CA TYR A 189 -21.91 0.76 -21.19
C TYR A 189 -21.13 -0.53 -21.42
N TRP A 190 -21.49 -1.58 -20.72
CA TRP A 190 -21.12 -2.94 -21.14
C TRP A 190 -22.03 -3.36 -22.30
N ALA A 191 -21.44 -3.83 -23.38
CA ALA A 191 -22.18 -4.36 -24.51
C ALA A 191 -22.23 -5.89 -24.43
N ALA A 192 -23.41 -6.42 -24.12
CA ALA A 192 -23.63 -7.87 -24.12
C ALA A 192 -23.48 -8.44 -25.54
N PRO A 193 -23.12 -9.72 -25.69
CA PRO A 193 -23.04 -10.38 -27.01
C PRO A 193 -24.32 -10.29 -27.87
N SER A 194 -25.47 -10.15 -27.22
CA SER A 194 -26.76 -9.92 -27.88
C SER A 194 -26.98 -8.51 -28.45
N GLY A 195 -26.05 -7.59 -28.19
CA GLY A 195 -26.19 -6.16 -28.50
C GLY A 195 -26.93 -5.32 -27.46
N VAL A 196 -27.41 -5.93 -26.37
CA VAL A 196 -27.96 -5.20 -25.22
C VAL A 196 -26.87 -4.37 -24.60
N ARG A 197 -27.11 -3.06 -24.38
CA ARG A 197 -26.22 -2.15 -23.69
C ARG A 197 -26.68 -1.94 -22.26
N VAL A 198 -25.83 -2.29 -21.30
CA VAL A 198 -26.09 -2.10 -19.86
C VAL A 198 -25.19 -1.01 -19.34
N PRO A 199 -25.72 0.04 -18.67
CA PRO A 199 -24.90 1.06 -18.03
C PRO A 199 -23.85 0.43 -17.12
N LEU A 200 -22.59 0.88 -17.22
CA LEU A 200 -21.49 0.43 -16.38
C LEU A 200 -20.92 1.62 -15.60
N ARG A 201 -20.63 1.41 -14.34
CA ARG A 201 -20.01 2.41 -13.47
C ARG A 201 -18.83 1.80 -12.72
N ILE A 202 -17.69 2.45 -12.75
CA ILE A 202 -16.56 2.12 -11.87
C ILE A 202 -16.70 3.03 -10.65
N THR A 203 -17.41 2.52 -9.64
CA THR A 203 -17.86 3.34 -8.50
C THR A 203 -16.74 3.64 -7.52
N PHE A 204 -15.75 2.75 -7.40
CA PHE A 204 -14.70 2.89 -6.42
C PHE A 204 -13.38 2.26 -6.85
N MET A 205 -12.28 2.95 -6.55
CA MET A 205 -10.93 2.41 -6.60
C MET A 205 -10.23 2.74 -5.27
N GLY A 206 -9.94 1.70 -4.48
CA GLY A 206 -9.24 1.81 -3.20
C GLY A 206 -7.85 1.20 -3.29
N ILE A 207 -6.81 2.00 -3.26
CA ILE A 207 -5.44 1.51 -3.45
C ILE A 207 -4.51 1.91 -2.31
N PHE A 208 -3.62 0.99 -1.96
CA PHE A 208 -2.63 1.16 -0.91
C PHE A 208 -1.23 1.22 -1.54
N ASP A 209 -0.54 2.29 -1.28
CA ASP A 209 0.89 2.52 -1.49
C ASP A 209 1.42 1.96 -2.81
N THR A 210 0.89 2.48 -3.92
CA THR A 210 1.17 2.02 -5.29
C THR A 210 2.66 2.05 -5.61
N VAL A 211 3.18 0.92 -6.09
CA VAL A 211 4.55 0.77 -6.57
C VAL A 211 4.51 0.08 -7.92
N ALA A 212 4.94 0.74 -8.99
CA ALA A 212 5.00 0.12 -10.31
C ALA A 212 6.14 -0.91 -10.37
N SER A 213 7.37 -0.46 -10.42
CA SER A 213 8.59 -1.30 -10.46
C SER A 213 8.43 -2.55 -11.35
N VAL A 214 8.02 -2.34 -12.60
CA VAL A 214 7.81 -3.37 -13.63
C VAL A 214 8.92 -3.30 -14.66
N GLY A 215 9.59 -4.42 -14.90
CA GLY A 215 10.79 -4.50 -15.73
C GLY A 215 12.08 -4.18 -14.97
N GLY A 216 11.98 -3.71 -13.75
CA GLY A 216 13.06 -3.37 -12.84
C GLY A 216 12.61 -2.38 -11.77
N PRO A 217 13.45 -2.14 -10.75
CA PRO A 217 13.16 -1.14 -9.72
C PRO A 217 12.91 0.23 -10.32
N ALA A 218 11.79 0.84 -9.93
CA ALA A 218 11.38 2.18 -10.41
C ALA A 218 11.13 2.30 -11.92
N LEU A 219 10.99 1.19 -12.66
CA LEU A 219 10.63 1.22 -14.08
C LEU A 219 9.12 1.03 -14.27
N HIS A 220 8.61 1.57 -15.37
CA HIS A 220 7.20 1.54 -15.76
C HIS A 220 7.08 0.92 -17.16
N LEU A 221 7.43 -0.37 -17.28
CA LEU A 221 7.40 -1.07 -18.55
C LEU A 221 6.07 -1.83 -18.76
N ASP A 222 5.80 -2.18 -20.01
CA ASP A 222 4.70 -3.02 -20.45
C ASP A 222 3.32 -2.57 -19.89
N TRP A 223 2.71 -3.41 -19.07
CA TRP A 223 1.37 -3.21 -18.52
C TRP A 223 1.29 -2.06 -17.48
N ALA A 224 2.44 -1.61 -16.97
CA ALA A 224 2.55 -0.48 -16.04
C ALA A 224 2.90 0.85 -16.73
N SER A 225 2.89 0.90 -18.07
CA SER A 225 3.30 2.10 -18.82
C SER A 225 2.33 3.28 -18.70
N GLU A 226 1.08 3.05 -18.33
CA GLU A 226 0.06 4.09 -18.22
C GLU A 226 -0.81 3.88 -16.99
N LEU A 227 -0.55 4.67 -15.97
CA LEU A 227 -1.14 4.52 -14.63
C LEU A 227 -2.04 5.68 -14.19
N ALA A 228 -2.32 6.65 -15.06
CA ALA A 228 -3.29 7.71 -14.76
C ALA A 228 -4.67 7.10 -14.46
N ILE A 229 -5.31 7.58 -13.40
CA ILE A 229 -6.64 7.11 -13.04
C ILE A 229 -7.65 7.62 -14.07
N PRO A 230 -8.42 6.75 -14.73
CA PRO A 230 -9.43 7.18 -15.69
C PRO A 230 -10.48 8.11 -15.07
N ALA A 231 -10.93 9.11 -15.82
CA ALA A 231 -11.96 10.03 -15.36
C ALA A 231 -13.32 9.35 -15.11
N GLU A 232 -13.52 8.17 -15.67
CA GLU A 232 -14.71 7.34 -15.50
C GLU A 232 -14.73 6.57 -14.17
N VAL A 233 -13.65 6.56 -13.42
CA VAL A 233 -13.63 6.10 -12.02
C VAL A 233 -14.29 7.20 -11.18
N GLU A 234 -15.40 6.90 -10.52
CA GLU A 234 -16.16 7.92 -9.79
C GLU A 234 -15.44 8.42 -8.54
N ARG A 235 -14.75 7.52 -7.84
CA ARG A 235 -13.96 7.84 -6.64
C ARG A 235 -12.72 6.96 -6.59
N CYS A 236 -11.55 7.58 -6.50
CA CYS A 236 -10.28 6.92 -6.21
C CYS A 236 -9.72 7.43 -4.89
N VAL A 237 -9.34 6.51 -4.00
CA VAL A 237 -8.66 6.83 -2.74
C VAL A 237 -7.35 6.06 -2.70
N HIS A 238 -6.24 6.79 -2.56
CA HIS A 238 -4.89 6.24 -2.50
C HIS A 238 -4.25 6.54 -1.15
N TYR A 239 -3.85 5.50 -0.42
CA TYR A 239 -3.21 5.62 0.89
C TYR A 239 -1.71 5.40 0.76
N ALA A 240 -0.92 6.42 1.11
CA ALA A 240 0.52 6.45 0.96
C ALA A 240 1.23 6.31 2.32
N SER A 241 2.33 5.57 2.36
CA SER A 241 3.16 5.38 3.54
C SER A 241 4.19 6.51 3.70
N ALA A 242 4.30 7.07 4.92
CA ALA A 242 5.20 8.18 5.22
C ALA A 242 6.63 7.74 5.58
N HIS A 243 6.81 6.51 6.08
CA HIS A 243 8.11 6.03 6.57
C HIS A 243 8.84 5.10 5.60
N GLU A 244 8.25 4.77 4.44
CA GLU A 244 8.93 3.95 3.44
C GLU A 244 10.15 4.68 2.85
N VAL A 245 11.28 3.99 2.78
CA VAL A 245 12.57 4.56 2.35
C VAL A 245 13.25 3.76 1.24
N ARG A 246 12.74 2.56 0.92
CA ARG A 246 13.35 1.71 -0.09
C ARG A 246 13.29 2.35 -1.47
N ARG A 247 14.44 2.50 -2.11
CA ARG A 247 14.56 3.07 -3.46
C ARG A 247 13.87 2.21 -4.52
N ALA A 248 13.78 0.90 -4.29
CA ALA A 248 13.09 -0.04 -5.18
C ALA A 248 11.55 0.02 -5.02
N PHE A 249 11.03 0.82 -4.08
CA PHE A 249 9.61 0.99 -3.81
C PHE A 249 9.19 2.47 -3.96
N PRO A 250 9.44 3.11 -5.09
CA PRO A 250 8.99 4.47 -5.31
C PRO A 250 7.46 4.51 -5.25
N LEU A 251 6.92 5.61 -4.76
CA LEU A 251 5.48 5.82 -4.72
C LEU A 251 4.97 6.32 -6.07
N ASP A 252 4.04 5.61 -6.66
CA ASP A 252 3.30 6.07 -7.84
C ASP A 252 2.06 6.83 -7.42
N SER A 253 2.18 8.15 -7.31
CA SER A 253 1.08 9.07 -6.98
C SER A 253 -0.04 8.99 -8.03
N VAL A 254 -1.26 9.34 -7.62
CA VAL A 254 -2.40 9.50 -8.55
C VAL A 254 -2.43 10.87 -9.22
N ARG A 255 -1.45 11.74 -8.93
CA ARG A 255 -1.29 13.03 -9.60
C ARG A 255 -1.01 12.86 -11.09
N VAL A 256 -1.47 13.82 -11.87
CA VAL A 256 -1.12 14.01 -13.27
C VAL A 256 -0.56 15.41 -13.41
N ASP A 257 0.65 15.57 -13.93
CA ASP A 257 1.36 16.85 -14.07
C ASP A 257 1.33 17.73 -12.80
N LYS A 258 1.59 17.15 -11.62
CA LYS A 258 1.56 17.81 -10.30
C LYS A 258 0.15 18.19 -9.80
N THR A 259 -0.90 17.89 -10.54
CA THR A 259 -2.29 18.17 -10.15
C THR A 259 -3.03 16.87 -9.83
N TYR A 260 -4.00 16.98 -8.95
CA TYR A 260 -4.85 15.82 -8.62
C TYR A 260 -6.08 15.83 -9.51
N PRO A 261 -6.43 14.72 -10.17
CA PRO A 261 -7.74 14.56 -10.80
C PRO A 261 -8.86 14.76 -9.77
N GLY A 262 -9.98 15.34 -10.21
CA GLY A 262 -11.08 15.68 -9.32
C GLY A 262 -11.74 14.51 -8.61
N ASN A 263 -11.58 13.30 -9.16
CA ASN A 263 -12.08 12.03 -8.62
C ASN A 263 -11.07 11.31 -7.70
N CYS A 264 -9.87 11.88 -7.48
CA CYS A 264 -8.78 11.25 -6.75
C CYS A 264 -8.47 11.98 -5.44
N GLU A 265 -8.16 11.20 -4.41
CA GLU A 265 -7.64 11.68 -3.13
C GLU A 265 -6.45 10.83 -2.69
N GLU A 266 -5.36 11.49 -2.26
CA GLU A 266 -4.24 10.82 -1.58
C GLU A 266 -4.25 11.15 -0.09
N VAL A 267 -3.96 10.14 0.73
CA VAL A 267 -3.92 10.27 2.19
C VAL A 267 -2.63 9.67 2.71
N VAL A 268 -1.86 10.47 3.45
CA VAL A 268 -0.58 10.05 4.03
C VAL A 268 -0.80 9.44 5.41
N TYR A 269 -0.30 8.23 5.60
CA TYR A 269 -0.36 7.49 6.87
C TYR A 269 1.03 7.31 7.48
N PRO A 270 1.15 7.38 8.81
CA PRO A 270 2.36 6.91 9.49
C PRO A 270 2.56 5.42 9.24
N GLY A 271 3.80 4.99 9.16
CA GLY A 271 4.17 3.61 8.89
C GLY A 271 4.88 3.42 7.55
N VAL A 272 5.47 2.26 7.34
CA VAL A 272 6.11 1.83 6.09
C VAL A 272 5.09 1.13 5.18
N HIS A 273 5.52 0.68 4.03
CA HIS A 273 4.71 0.05 2.98
C HIS A 273 3.66 -0.94 3.51
N SER A 274 4.10 -1.92 4.29
CA SER A 274 3.20 -2.95 4.85
C SER A 274 2.52 -2.53 6.15
N ASP A 275 2.90 -1.41 6.79
CA ASP A 275 2.09 -0.79 7.84
C ASP A 275 0.84 -0.10 7.27
N VAL A 276 0.85 0.22 5.97
CA VAL A 276 -0.30 0.81 5.29
C VAL A 276 -1.07 -0.25 4.50
N GLY A 277 -0.39 -1.13 3.79
CA GLY A 277 -1.01 -2.16 2.96
C GLY A 277 -1.31 -3.49 3.66
N GLY A 278 -0.85 -3.68 4.89
CA GLY A 278 -0.86 -4.97 5.57
C GLY A 278 0.25 -5.91 5.08
N GLY A 279 0.37 -7.06 5.72
CA GLY A 279 1.35 -8.08 5.33
C GLY A 279 2.37 -8.43 6.41
N TYR A 280 2.54 -7.61 7.45
CA TYR A 280 3.32 -7.99 8.63
C TYR A 280 2.53 -8.93 9.55
N GLY A 281 3.23 -9.87 10.16
CA GLY A 281 2.70 -10.74 11.19
C GLY A 281 2.52 -10.03 12.54
N PRO A 282 1.78 -10.64 13.49
CA PRO A 282 1.42 -10.00 14.75
C PRO A 282 2.59 -9.54 15.62
N GLU A 283 3.76 -10.17 15.49
CA GLU A 283 4.96 -9.89 16.31
C GLU A 283 6.22 -9.72 15.46
N GLU A 284 6.04 -9.47 14.19
CA GLU A 284 7.17 -9.31 13.27
C GLU A 284 8.02 -8.11 13.68
N GLN A 285 9.34 -8.28 13.69
CA GLN A 285 10.30 -7.30 14.21
C GLN A 285 10.03 -6.87 15.68
N GLY A 286 9.31 -7.68 16.47
CA GLY A 286 8.91 -7.34 17.83
C GLY A 286 7.85 -6.24 17.92
N ARG A 287 7.13 -5.96 16.82
CA ARG A 287 6.12 -4.90 16.72
C ARG A 287 4.72 -5.45 16.53
N VAL A 288 3.73 -4.65 16.91
CA VAL A 288 2.32 -4.98 16.73
C VAL A 288 1.86 -4.49 15.36
N HIS A 289 1.19 -5.35 14.59
CA HIS A 289 0.73 -5.01 13.23
C HIS A 289 -0.55 -4.16 13.17
N ASP A 290 -1.10 -3.76 14.32
CA ASP A 290 -2.38 -3.03 14.44
C ASP A 290 -2.38 -1.69 13.70
N LEU A 291 -1.20 -1.08 13.48
CA LEU A 291 -1.11 0.17 12.72
C LEU A 291 -1.70 0.03 11.32
N SER A 292 -1.53 -1.14 10.69
CA SER A 292 -2.08 -1.43 9.36
C SER A 292 -3.62 -1.54 9.33
N LEU A 293 -4.25 -1.74 10.49
CA LEU A 293 -5.70 -1.83 10.60
C LEU A 293 -6.37 -0.45 10.56
N ILE A 294 -5.65 0.63 10.83
CA ILE A 294 -6.19 2.00 10.72
C ILE A 294 -6.52 2.33 9.25
N PRO A 295 -5.57 2.25 8.29
CA PRO A 295 -5.91 2.44 6.88
C PRO A 295 -6.91 1.39 6.36
N LEU A 296 -6.89 0.15 6.87
CA LEU A 296 -7.90 -0.85 6.52
C LEU A 296 -9.32 -0.37 6.86
N ARG A 297 -9.54 0.07 8.11
CA ARG A 297 -10.85 0.56 8.58
C ARG A 297 -11.31 1.78 7.79
N HIS A 298 -10.39 2.70 7.49
CA HIS A 298 -10.69 3.85 6.64
C HIS A 298 -11.10 3.42 5.22
N MET A 299 -10.37 2.49 4.60
CA MET A 299 -10.69 2.00 3.27
C MET A 299 -12.02 1.24 3.23
N PHE A 300 -12.30 0.45 4.26
CA PHE A 300 -13.59 -0.23 4.40
C PHE A 300 -14.74 0.78 4.49
N ALA A 301 -14.58 1.86 5.28
CA ALA A 301 -15.59 2.92 5.37
C ALA A 301 -15.77 3.68 4.04
N GLU A 302 -14.68 3.96 3.30
CA GLU A 302 -14.78 4.57 1.96
C GLU A 302 -15.48 3.64 0.96
N ALA A 303 -15.20 2.33 1.02
CA ALA A 303 -15.90 1.34 0.20
C ALA A 303 -17.41 1.30 0.49
N LEU A 304 -17.80 1.35 1.77
CA LEU A 304 -19.21 1.44 2.17
C LEU A 304 -19.88 2.71 1.64
N LYS A 305 -19.22 3.88 1.77
CA LYS A 305 -19.73 5.16 1.22
C LYS A 305 -19.89 5.08 -0.30
N ALA A 306 -19.00 4.39 -0.99
CA ALA A 306 -19.09 4.14 -2.43
C ALA A 306 -20.09 3.03 -2.79
N ARG A 307 -20.81 2.48 -1.80
CA ARG A 307 -21.82 1.42 -1.96
C ARG A 307 -21.28 0.10 -2.51
N VAL A 308 -20.00 -0.17 -2.26
CA VAL A 308 -19.42 -1.47 -2.54
C VAL A 308 -20.12 -2.52 -1.66
N PRO A 309 -20.53 -3.68 -2.21
CA PRO A 309 -21.17 -4.72 -1.42
C PRO A 309 -20.21 -5.32 -0.39
N MET A 310 -20.21 -4.78 0.81
CA MET A 310 -19.43 -5.29 1.93
C MET A 310 -20.36 -5.93 2.98
N ILE A 311 -19.84 -6.89 3.71
CA ILE A 311 -20.53 -7.47 4.87
C ILE A 311 -20.44 -6.46 6.01
N PRO A 312 -21.56 -6.00 6.60
CA PRO A 312 -21.53 -5.13 7.76
C PRO A 312 -20.71 -5.74 8.90
N ILE A 313 -19.94 -4.93 9.63
CA ILE A 313 -18.98 -5.44 10.61
C ILE A 313 -19.60 -6.28 11.72
N ASP A 314 -20.84 -5.95 12.12
CA ASP A 314 -21.63 -6.68 13.11
C ASP A 314 -22.18 -8.02 12.58
N GLN A 315 -22.31 -8.16 11.26
CA GLN A 315 -22.75 -9.37 10.57
C GLN A 315 -21.59 -10.24 10.08
N MET A 316 -20.35 -9.74 10.18
CA MET A 316 -19.18 -10.51 9.76
C MET A 316 -19.01 -11.77 10.61
N PRO A 317 -18.73 -12.93 10.00
CA PRO A 317 -18.26 -14.11 10.73
C PRO A 317 -17.05 -13.75 11.61
N ARG A 318 -16.95 -14.37 12.78
CA ARG A 318 -15.90 -14.03 13.78
C ARG A 318 -14.48 -14.10 13.20
N ASN A 319 -14.22 -15.06 12.32
CA ASN A 319 -12.91 -15.24 11.67
C ASN A 319 -12.56 -14.12 10.66
N ILE A 320 -13.55 -13.40 10.14
CA ILE A 320 -13.37 -12.23 9.28
C ILE A 320 -13.30 -10.96 10.14
N ARG A 321 -14.22 -10.82 11.10
CA ARG A 321 -14.27 -9.65 11.99
C ARG A 321 -12.95 -9.42 12.73
N LYS A 322 -12.26 -10.49 13.13
CA LYS A 322 -10.92 -10.41 13.75
C LYS A 322 -9.90 -9.62 12.91
N ASP A 323 -10.02 -9.64 11.59
CA ASP A 323 -9.12 -8.92 10.69
C ASP A 323 -9.25 -7.39 10.83
N PHE A 324 -10.31 -6.91 11.47
CA PHE A 324 -10.61 -5.51 11.71
C PHE A 324 -10.49 -5.10 13.19
N GLU A 325 -10.25 -6.04 14.09
CA GLU A 325 -10.17 -5.80 15.54
C GLU A 325 -8.74 -5.39 15.92
N LEU A 326 -8.60 -4.20 16.52
CA LEU A 326 -7.34 -3.77 17.15
C LEU A 326 -7.17 -4.51 18.48
N ALA A 327 -5.97 -4.97 18.79
CA ALA A 327 -5.70 -5.72 20.01
C ALA A 327 -5.96 -4.88 21.27
N ASP A 328 -5.58 -3.60 21.26
CA ASP A 328 -5.91 -2.60 22.27
C ASP A 328 -6.36 -1.30 21.57
N GLU A 329 -7.64 -1.26 21.19
CA GLU A 329 -8.19 -0.13 20.43
C GLU A 329 -8.00 1.22 21.13
N ALA A 330 -8.25 1.27 22.44
CA ALA A 330 -8.16 2.52 23.20
C ALA A 330 -6.72 3.07 23.19
N ARG A 331 -5.74 2.20 23.36
CA ARG A 331 -4.32 2.57 23.35
C ARG A 331 -3.85 2.99 21.97
N VAL A 332 -4.14 2.17 20.94
CA VAL A 332 -3.70 2.45 19.56
C VAL A 332 -4.29 3.76 19.07
N VAL A 333 -5.59 3.99 19.27
CA VAL A 333 -6.27 5.23 18.87
C VAL A 333 -5.67 6.43 19.59
N LYS A 334 -5.42 6.33 20.90
CA LYS A 334 -4.78 7.41 21.68
C LYS A 334 -3.39 7.73 21.14
N LEU A 335 -2.52 6.71 21.02
CA LEU A 335 -1.13 6.90 20.54
C LEU A 335 -1.10 7.49 19.12
N TYR A 336 -1.95 6.99 18.25
CA TYR A 336 -2.06 7.48 16.87
C TYR A 336 -2.45 8.97 16.85
N ASN A 337 -3.50 9.35 17.57
CA ASN A 337 -3.96 10.73 17.62
C ASN A 337 -2.91 11.68 18.21
N GLU A 338 -2.25 11.28 19.30
CA GLU A 338 -1.18 12.06 19.92
C GLU A 338 0.05 12.17 18.99
N TYR A 339 0.40 11.11 18.25
CA TYR A 339 1.44 11.15 17.23
C TYR A 339 1.09 12.12 16.10
N MET A 340 -0.13 12.04 15.57
CA MET A 340 -0.57 12.93 14.48
C MET A 340 -0.62 14.39 14.92
N ALA A 341 -0.98 14.65 16.19
CA ALA A 341 -0.97 16.00 16.76
C ALA A 341 0.45 16.53 17.02
N ALA A 342 1.44 15.65 17.13
CA ALA A 342 2.85 16.01 17.33
C ALA A 342 3.59 16.30 16.02
N LEU A 343 2.97 16.07 14.86
CA LEU A 343 3.62 16.36 13.58
C LEU A 343 3.93 17.85 13.48
N PRO A 344 5.18 18.23 13.16
CA PRO A 344 5.48 19.62 12.85
C PRO A 344 4.70 20.10 11.63
N ALA A 345 4.63 21.41 11.45
CA ALA A 345 4.00 21.99 10.26
C ALA A 345 4.64 21.42 8.99
N ALA A 346 3.84 21.23 7.96
CA ALA A 346 4.31 20.75 6.67
C ALA A 346 5.39 21.69 6.09
N PHE A 347 6.39 21.13 5.46
CA PHE A 347 7.53 21.86 4.85
C PHE A 347 7.21 22.37 3.43
N GLY A 348 5.99 22.81 3.17
CA GLY A 348 5.48 23.27 1.89
C GLY A 348 4.13 22.65 1.54
N ASP A 349 3.81 22.61 0.25
CA ASP A 349 2.56 22.07 -0.27
C ASP A 349 2.78 20.73 -0.98
N GLY A 350 1.75 19.90 -0.97
CA GLY A 350 1.72 18.63 -1.69
C GLY A 350 2.08 17.40 -0.87
N LEU A 351 2.20 16.28 -1.56
CA LEU A 351 2.42 14.97 -0.96
C LEU A 351 3.76 14.87 -0.22
N GLU A 352 4.82 15.38 -0.85
CA GLU A 352 6.18 15.39 -0.32
C GLU A 352 6.26 16.17 1.00
N ALA A 353 5.60 17.32 1.03
CA ALA A 353 5.54 18.17 2.21
C ALA A 353 4.79 17.52 3.38
N LEU A 354 3.79 16.68 3.09
CA LEU A 354 3.06 15.92 4.12
C LEU A 354 3.85 14.71 4.64
N ILE A 355 4.78 14.17 3.87
CA ILE A 355 5.63 13.05 4.28
C ILE A 355 6.76 13.50 5.21
N GLN A 356 7.36 14.66 4.94
CA GLN A 356 8.55 15.14 5.66
C GLN A 356 8.37 15.28 7.19
N PRO A 357 7.24 15.79 7.73
CA PRO A 357 7.01 15.84 9.18
C PRO A 357 7.13 14.48 9.88
N HIS A 358 6.65 13.41 9.24
CA HIS A 358 6.79 12.04 9.78
C HIS A 358 8.26 11.61 9.80
N ARG A 359 9.02 11.94 8.74
CA ARG A 359 10.45 11.67 8.67
C ARG A 359 11.22 12.44 9.72
N TYR A 360 10.86 13.70 9.96
CA TYR A 360 11.44 14.52 11.03
C TYR A 360 11.29 13.85 12.40
N LEU A 361 10.07 13.43 12.76
CA LEU A 361 9.83 12.73 14.03
C LEU A 361 10.60 11.41 14.12
N ASN A 362 10.71 10.67 13.02
CA ASN A 362 11.48 9.42 12.98
C ASN A 362 12.98 9.68 13.25
N PHE A 363 13.61 10.66 12.60
CA PHE A 363 15.02 10.99 12.84
C PHE A 363 15.26 11.48 14.27
N ARG A 364 14.36 12.31 14.79
CA ARG A 364 14.41 12.77 16.18
C ARG A 364 14.33 11.59 17.16
N TRP A 365 13.41 10.66 16.95
CA TRP A 365 13.30 9.44 17.73
C TRP A 365 14.57 8.58 17.67
N ARG A 366 15.11 8.36 16.47
CA ARG A 366 16.35 7.59 16.28
C ARG A 366 17.57 8.26 16.93
N SER A 367 17.60 9.57 17.04
CA SER A 367 18.67 10.28 17.75
C SER A 367 18.64 10.00 19.25
N VAL A 368 17.44 9.89 19.84
CA VAL A 368 17.28 9.50 21.25
C VAL A 368 17.81 8.10 21.51
N LEU A 369 17.53 7.16 20.58
CA LEU A 369 18.09 5.81 20.66
C LEU A 369 19.62 5.81 20.63
N ALA A 370 20.22 6.61 19.73
CA ALA A 370 21.67 6.74 19.66
C ALA A 370 22.28 7.31 20.94
N ARG A 371 21.66 8.36 21.50
CA ARG A 371 22.13 9.02 22.75
C ARG A 371 21.99 8.12 23.97
N ASN A 372 20.94 7.33 24.05
CA ASN A 372 20.61 6.48 25.20
C ASN A 372 21.01 5.03 25.00
N ARG A 373 21.96 4.75 24.11
CA ARG A 373 22.42 3.39 23.78
C ARG A 373 22.81 2.55 25.02
N ALA A 374 23.31 3.18 26.07
CA ALA A 374 23.68 2.53 27.34
C ALA A 374 22.48 2.32 28.28
N ASP A 375 21.28 2.85 27.98
CA ASP A 375 20.08 2.63 28.78
C ASP A 375 19.29 1.44 28.23
N ASP A 376 19.43 0.30 28.88
CA ASP A 376 18.71 -0.95 28.53
C ASP A 376 17.20 -0.77 28.45
N ARG A 377 16.62 0.25 29.13
CA ARG A 377 15.18 0.53 29.08
C ARG A 377 14.75 1.12 27.73
N VAL A 378 15.61 1.89 27.07
CA VAL A 378 15.30 2.48 25.75
C VAL A 378 15.50 1.45 24.66
N LEU A 379 16.62 0.72 24.68
CA LEU A 379 16.85 -0.40 23.78
C LEU A 379 15.87 -1.55 24.04
N GLY A 380 15.53 -1.82 25.30
CA GLY A 380 14.53 -2.80 25.70
C GLY A 380 13.14 -2.50 25.16
N ARG A 381 12.72 -1.24 25.05
CA ARG A 381 11.44 -0.88 24.41
C ARG A 381 11.44 -1.14 22.92
N LEU A 382 12.57 -0.86 22.24
CA LEU A 382 12.70 -1.15 20.79
C LEU A 382 12.69 -2.64 20.47
N TYR A 383 13.23 -3.43 21.40
CA TYR A 383 13.57 -4.83 21.17
C TYR A 383 13.01 -5.77 22.23
N GLN A 384 12.09 -5.30 23.05
CA GLN A 384 11.54 -6.01 24.21
C GLN A 384 11.01 -7.41 23.90
N LYS A 385 10.71 -7.69 22.63
CA LYS A 385 10.24 -8.99 22.18
C LYS A 385 11.27 -9.81 21.40
N VAL A 386 12.48 -9.28 21.23
CA VAL A 386 13.53 -9.94 20.44
C VAL A 386 14.48 -10.77 21.30
N GLY A 387 14.22 -10.86 22.60
CA GLY A 387 14.90 -11.76 23.53
C GLY A 387 16.13 -11.19 24.24
N ALA A 388 16.49 -11.80 25.39
CA ALA A 388 17.59 -11.38 26.26
C ALA A 388 18.99 -11.48 25.62
N SER A 389 19.15 -12.32 24.60
CA SER A 389 20.39 -12.48 23.82
C SER A 389 20.78 -11.25 23.00
N PHE A 390 19.80 -10.40 22.65
CA PHE A 390 20.05 -9.14 21.96
C PHE A 390 20.82 -8.13 22.83
N CYS A 391 20.45 -7.97 24.09
CA CYS A 391 21.17 -7.08 25.02
C CYS A 391 22.63 -7.52 25.18
N ALA A 392 22.91 -8.81 25.18
CA ALA A 392 24.26 -9.35 25.23
C ALA A 392 25.07 -9.05 23.95
N ALA A 393 24.47 -9.16 22.75
CA ALA A 393 25.14 -8.86 21.49
C ALA A 393 25.43 -7.36 21.32
N VAL A 394 24.52 -6.48 21.78
CA VAL A 394 24.71 -5.02 21.80
C VAL A 394 25.84 -4.63 22.74
N SER A 395 25.90 -5.25 23.92
CA SER A 395 26.94 -4.99 24.92
C SER A 395 28.32 -5.49 24.49
N ALA A 396 28.40 -6.54 23.67
CA ALA A 396 29.64 -7.12 23.20
C ALA A 396 30.33 -6.35 22.05
N GLY A 397 29.69 -5.31 21.49
CA GLY A 397 30.29 -4.46 20.46
C GLY A 397 30.65 -5.18 19.15
N THR A 398 30.03 -6.32 18.88
CA THR A 398 30.31 -7.06 17.66
C THR A 398 29.82 -6.27 16.45
N ASP A 399 30.77 -5.71 15.70
CA ASP A 399 30.53 -5.14 14.38
C ASP A 399 30.08 -6.28 13.45
N ALA A 400 28.77 -6.47 13.36
CA ALA A 400 28.20 -7.21 12.26
C ALA A 400 28.11 -6.25 11.07
N ASP A 401 29.24 -5.98 10.44
CA ASP A 401 29.20 -5.59 9.04
C ASP A 401 28.53 -6.76 8.32
N HIS A 402 27.36 -6.53 7.75
CA HIS A 402 26.72 -7.52 6.90
C HIS A 402 27.73 -7.98 5.86
N PRO A 403 27.95 -9.30 5.69
CA PRO A 403 28.66 -9.76 4.53
C PRO A 403 27.97 -9.20 3.29
N PRO A 404 28.72 -8.77 2.26
CA PRO A 404 28.11 -8.29 1.04
C PRO A 404 27.18 -9.38 0.51
N CYS A 405 25.92 -9.02 0.29
CA CYS A 405 24.90 -9.93 -0.21
C CYS A 405 25.42 -10.68 -1.43
N GLN A 406 25.34 -11.99 -1.40
CA GLN A 406 25.61 -12.81 -2.57
C GLN A 406 24.58 -12.46 -3.65
N PRO A 407 24.95 -12.20 -4.90
CA PRO A 407 24.06 -11.70 -5.94
C PRO A 407 22.86 -12.60 -6.31
N ASN A 408 22.78 -13.80 -5.75
CA ASN A 408 21.84 -14.85 -6.14
C ASN A 408 20.76 -15.18 -5.09
N GLU A 409 20.73 -14.48 -3.94
CA GLU A 409 19.70 -14.69 -2.92
C GLU A 409 18.67 -13.56 -2.95
N TRP A 410 17.80 -13.59 -3.95
CA TRP A 410 16.62 -12.72 -4.07
C TRP A 410 15.45 -13.25 -3.24
N VAL A 411 15.72 -13.79 -2.07
CA VAL A 411 14.66 -14.36 -1.23
C VAL A 411 14.25 -13.33 -0.21
N TYR A 412 13.00 -12.86 -0.31
CA TYR A 412 12.30 -12.11 0.74
C TYR A 412 11.96 -13.02 1.94
N ASP A 413 12.93 -13.74 2.44
CA ASP A 413 12.78 -14.41 3.72
C ASP A 413 13.15 -13.40 4.81
N VAL A 414 12.11 -12.81 5.41
CA VAL A 414 12.26 -12.15 6.71
C VAL A 414 12.90 -13.21 7.63
N PRO A 415 14.06 -12.92 8.23
CA PRO A 415 14.68 -13.85 9.14
C PRO A 415 13.66 -14.30 10.18
N LYS A 416 13.43 -15.61 10.28
CA LYS A 416 12.52 -16.18 11.28
C LYS A 416 13.11 -16.10 12.67
N ASP A 417 14.44 -15.95 12.73
CA ASP A 417 15.17 -15.81 13.98
C ASP A 417 15.09 -14.38 14.51
N PRO A 418 14.49 -14.17 15.69
CA PRO A 418 14.42 -12.86 16.34
C PRO A 418 15.77 -12.19 16.55
N GLU A 419 16.83 -12.95 16.77
CA GLU A 419 18.18 -12.40 16.96
C GLU A 419 18.74 -11.82 15.65
N GLU A 420 18.47 -12.46 14.52
CA GLU A 420 18.86 -11.94 13.21
C GLU A 420 18.09 -10.66 12.88
N GLN A 421 16.79 -10.61 13.14
CA GLN A 421 15.99 -9.39 12.97
C GLN A 421 16.56 -8.23 13.82
N ALA A 422 16.92 -8.50 15.06
CA ALA A 422 17.52 -7.51 15.94
C ALA A 422 18.88 -7.01 15.44
N ARG A 423 19.74 -7.91 14.96
CA ARG A 423 21.05 -7.55 14.39
C ARG A 423 20.89 -6.63 13.18
N GLN A 424 19.93 -6.90 12.31
CA GLN A 424 19.64 -6.07 11.14
C GLN A 424 19.14 -4.68 11.55
N LEU A 425 18.18 -4.60 12.46
CA LEU A 425 17.65 -3.32 12.95
C LEU A 425 18.75 -2.46 13.59
N LEU A 426 19.62 -3.08 14.38
CA LEU A 426 20.76 -2.40 15.00
C LEU A 426 21.79 -1.97 13.95
N GLY A 427 22.06 -2.81 12.95
CA GLY A 427 22.95 -2.48 11.84
C GLY A 427 22.50 -1.24 11.09
N GLU A 428 21.20 -1.14 10.78
CA GLU A 428 20.63 0.02 10.09
C GLU A 428 20.69 1.29 10.98
N GLN A 429 20.46 1.18 12.28
CA GLN A 429 20.62 2.30 13.21
C GLN A 429 22.07 2.82 13.22
N ARG A 430 23.06 1.93 13.27
CA ARG A 430 24.49 2.29 13.23
C ARG A 430 24.88 2.91 11.88
N ARG A 431 24.30 2.43 10.78
CA ARG A 431 24.52 3.04 9.45
C ARG A 431 24.01 4.46 9.42
N LEU A 432 22.81 4.73 9.95
CA LEU A 432 22.26 6.08 10.07
C LEU A 432 23.17 6.99 10.88
N GLU A 433 23.69 6.52 12.04
CA GLU A 433 24.60 7.31 12.88
C GLU A 433 25.87 7.70 12.12
N ARG A 434 26.49 6.77 11.38
CA ARG A 434 27.64 7.08 10.51
C ARG A 434 27.29 8.09 9.41
N HIS A 435 26.07 8.01 8.88
CA HIS A 435 25.61 8.99 7.91
C HIS A 435 25.46 10.39 8.51
N ILE A 436 24.96 10.50 9.73
CA ILE A 436 24.90 11.78 10.45
C ILE A 436 26.30 12.40 10.64
N GLU A 437 27.30 11.58 11.00
CA GLU A 437 28.69 12.05 11.09
C GLU A 437 29.21 12.56 9.75
N PHE A 438 28.87 11.86 8.65
CA PHE A 438 29.18 12.32 7.29
C PHE A 438 28.51 13.65 6.95
N LEU A 439 27.24 13.85 7.30
CA LEU A 439 26.50 15.08 7.04
C LEU A 439 27.07 16.29 7.79
N ARG A 440 27.76 16.10 8.91
CA ARG A 440 28.44 17.19 9.63
C ARG A 440 29.65 17.75 8.90
N ASN A 441 30.27 16.94 8.03
CA ASN A 441 31.40 17.35 7.17
C ASN A 441 31.20 16.77 5.77
N PRO A 442 30.21 17.25 5.01
CA PRO A 442 29.84 16.64 3.75
C PRO A 442 30.90 16.93 2.68
N ILE A 443 31.36 15.88 2.02
CA ILE A 443 32.34 15.93 0.95
C ILE A 443 31.77 15.35 -0.34
N GLU A 444 32.08 15.97 -1.46
CA GLU A 444 31.78 15.43 -2.79
C GLU A 444 32.93 14.48 -3.20
N ARG A 445 32.58 13.23 -3.52
CA ARG A 445 33.50 12.28 -4.16
C ARG A 445 33.20 12.24 -5.64
N ARG A 446 34.09 12.76 -6.46
CA ARG A 446 33.94 12.66 -7.93
C ARG A 446 34.44 11.30 -8.38
N PRO A 447 33.61 10.47 -9.04
CA PRO A 447 34.09 9.26 -9.66
C PRO A 447 35.01 9.60 -10.82
N GLY A 448 36.21 9.03 -10.84
CA GLY A 448 37.18 9.22 -11.94
C GLY A 448 38.47 8.45 -11.69
N PRO A 449 39.28 8.18 -12.76
CA PRO A 449 40.53 7.45 -12.65
C PRO A 449 41.63 8.18 -11.88
N HIS A 450 41.43 9.46 -11.57
CA HIS A 450 42.31 10.25 -10.72
C HIS A 450 41.62 10.61 -9.42
N SER A 451 42.25 10.32 -8.29
CA SER A 451 41.78 10.72 -6.97
C SER A 451 41.87 12.24 -6.81
N TYR A 452 40.82 12.95 -7.19
CA TYR A 452 40.69 14.35 -6.83
C TYR A 452 40.53 14.47 -5.30
N PRO A 453 41.14 15.49 -4.66
CA PRO A 453 40.88 15.72 -3.25
C PRO A 453 39.38 15.95 -3.03
N PRO A 454 38.80 15.37 -1.96
CA PRO A 454 37.40 15.56 -1.64
C PRO A 454 37.11 17.06 -1.44
N THR A 455 36.07 17.56 -2.08
CA THR A 455 35.65 18.97 -1.95
C THR A 455 34.46 19.06 -1.01
N PRO A 456 34.42 20.03 -0.09
CA PRO A 456 33.21 20.30 0.71
C PRO A 456 32.02 20.59 -0.20
N ARG A 457 30.85 20.12 0.16
CA ARG A 457 29.58 20.43 -0.52
C ARG A 457 28.57 21.02 0.44
N GLU A 458 27.60 21.74 -0.08
CA GLU A 458 26.46 22.17 0.71
C GLU A 458 25.49 21.01 0.98
N LEU A 459 24.85 21.06 2.12
CA LEU A 459 23.76 20.15 2.47
C LEU A 459 22.50 20.53 1.71
N THR A 460 21.79 19.51 1.22
CA THR A 460 20.44 19.69 0.70
C THR A 460 19.47 20.11 1.82
N PRO A 461 18.32 20.71 1.50
CA PRO A 461 17.32 21.02 2.51
C PRO A 461 16.84 19.78 3.30
N TYR A 462 16.74 18.62 2.64
CA TYR A 462 16.39 17.37 3.32
C TYR A 462 17.49 16.93 4.32
N GLU A 463 18.75 17.00 3.94
CA GLU A 463 19.88 16.71 4.83
C GLU A 463 19.98 17.71 6.00
N LYS A 464 19.66 18.99 5.76
CA LYS A 464 19.52 19.98 6.85
C LYS A 464 18.39 19.62 7.80
N MET A 465 17.27 19.15 7.29
CA MET A 465 16.15 18.65 8.09
C MET A 465 16.55 17.43 8.94
N ILE A 466 17.29 16.47 8.35
CA ILE A 466 17.82 15.32 9.10
C ILE A 466 18.68 15.78 10.27
N LEU A 467 19.66 16.66 10.05
CA LEU A 467 20.52 17.18 11.11
C LEU A 467 19.75 17.97 12.17
N SER A 468 18.81 18.81 11.74
CA SER A 468 17.94 19.55 12.67
C SER A 468 17.15 18.62 13.60
N ALA A 469 16.55 17.57 13.04
CA ALA A 469 15.82 16.57 13.80
C ALA A 469 16.74 15.76 14.74
N TRP A 470 17.94 15.43 14.27
CA TRP A 470 18.92 14.66 15.03
C TRP A 470 19.52 15.43 16.20
N ASP A 471 19.77 16.71 16.03
CA ASP A 471 20.42 17.58 17.04
C ASP A 471 19.42 18.16 18.06
N GLU A 472 18.12 17.92 17.87
CA GLU A 472 17.07 18.29 18.80
C GLU A 472 17.34 17.65 20.18
N GLN A 473 17.50 18.50 21.22
CA GLN A 473 17.87 18.02 22.55
C GLN A 473 16.67 17.50 23.36
N GLU A 474 15.51 18.08 23.14
CA GLU A 474 14.31 17.62 23.82
C GLU A 474 13.88 16.24 23.32
N PRO A 475 13.55 15.30 24.18
CA PRO A 475 13.03 14.01 23.74
C PRO A 475 11.69 14.21 23.02
N PRO A 476 11.36 13.34 22.05
CA PRO A 476 10.03 13.33 21.45
C PRO A 476 8.97 13.03 22.52
N LEU A 477 7.73 13.43 22.24
CA LEU A 477 6.61 13.06 23.11
C LEU A 477 6.56 11.54 23.30
N LEU A 478 6.15 11.09 24.47
CA LEU A 478 6.06 9.67 24.81
C LEU A 478 5.22 8.88 23.80
N ALA A 479 4.16 9.49 23.28
CA ALA A 479 3.32 8.85 22.26
C ALA A 479 4.03 8.65 20.94
N VAL A 480 4.94 9.57 20.55
CA VAL A 480 5.79 9.41 19.35
C VAL A 480 6.77 8.26 19.55
N ASP A 481 7.45 8.23 20.71
CA ASP A 481 8.36 7.14 21.09
C ASP A 481 7.64 5.78 21.03
N GLN A 482 6.49 5.67 21.68
CA GLN A 482 5.73 4.44 21.75
C GLN A 482 5.18 4.00 20.39
N LEU A 483 4.62 4.92 19.58
CA LEU A 483 4.11 4.54 18.26
C LEU A 483 5.23 4.04 17.34
N LEU A 484 6.37 4.75 17.30
CA LEU A 484 7.50 4.37 16.45
C LEU A 484 8.18 3.08 16.93
N ALA A 485 8.27 2.88 18.25
CA ALA A 485 8.91 1.68 18.81
C ALA A 485 8.06 0.43 18.73
N GLU A 486 6.74 0.54 18.87
CA GLU A 486 5.87 -0.62 19.06
C GLU A 486 5.03 -0.98 17.82
N TYR A 487 4.82 -0.03 16.90
CA TYR A 487 3.87 -0.21 15.79
C TYR A 487 4.47 0.07 14.40
N VAL A 488 5.47 0.94 14.29
CA VAL A 488 6.07 1.24 12.99
C VAL A 488 7.21 0.28 12.71
N HIS A 489 7.05 -0.55 11.69
CA HIS A 489 8.08 -1.50 11.25
C HIS A 489 9.24 -0.79 10.53
N ASP A 490 10.33 -1.52 10.32
CA ASP A 490 11.50 -1.04 9.58
C ASP A 490 11.60 -1.78 8.25
N SER A 491 11.27 -1.10 7.15
CA SER A 491 11.23 -1.72 5.83
C SER A 491 12.61 -2.04 5.24
N VAL A 492 13.67 -1.48 5.81
CA VAL A 492 15.06 -1.72 5.36
C VAL A 492 15.61 -2.99 5.99
N ALA A 493 15.18 -3.33 7.20
CA ALA A 493 15.56 -4.59 7.85
C ALA A 493 15.08 -5.77 7.01
N ALA A 494 15.92 -6.76 6.80
CA ALA A 494 15.70 -7.91 5.92
C ALA A 494 15.60 -7.61 4.42
N PHE A 495 15.80 -6.35 3.99
CA PHE A 495 15.82 -6.01 2.57
C PHE A 495 17.26 -5.97 2.06
N THR A 496 17.76 -7.10 1.58
CA THR A 496 19.18 -7.31 1.28
C THR A 496 19.58 -7.04 -0.17
N SER A 497 18.64 -6.88 -1.08
CA SER A 497 18.91 -6.97 -2.53
C SER A 497 19.18 -5.63 -3.23
N TRP A 498 19.02 -4.49 -2.55
CA TRP A 498 19.18 -3.19 -3.18
C TRP A 498 19.74 -2.15 -2.18
N PRO A 499 20.66 -1.26 -2.61
CA PRO A 499 21.18 -0.24 -1.70
C PRO A 499 20.07 0.70 -1.27
N CYS A 500 19.68 0.58 -0.01
CA CYS A 500 18.73 1.48 0.64
C CYS A 500 19.19 1.74 2.07
N ALA A 501 18.79 2.87 2.63
CA ALA A 501 19.17 3.27 3.97
C ALA A 501 18.05 4.05 4.66
N LEU A 502 18.10 4.10 6.00
CA LEU A 502 17.10 4.82 6.81
C LEU A 502 17.01 6.31 6.51
N TRP A 503 18.08 6.90 5.99
CA TRP A 503 18.12 8.31 5.60
C TRP A 503 17.67 8.56 4.16
N ASP A 504 17.44 7.53 3.37
CA ASP A 504 17.00 7.71 1.99
C ASP A 504 15.64 8.40 1.92
N GLN A 505 15.47 9.20 0.89
CA GLN A 505 14.19 9.77 0.55
C GLN A 505 13.53 8.90 -0.51
N ARG A 506 12.28 8.50 -0.26
CA ARG A 506 11.51 7.72 -1.21
C ARG A 506 11.25 8.53 -2.49
N GLY A 507 11.52 7.96 -3.65
CA GLY A 507 11.14 8.56 -4.92
C GLY A 507 9.63 8.57 -5.10
N ILE A 508 9.10 9.64 -5.71
CA ILE A 508 7.68 9.77 -6.03
C ILE A 508 7.53 9.95 -7.54
N TRP A 509 6.64 9.18 -8.14
CA TRP A 509 6.34 9.21 -9.57
C TRP A 509 4.93 9.72 -9.81
N CYS A 510 4.76 10.48 -10.87
CA CYS A 510 3.47 10.97 -11.33
C CYS A 510 3.43 10.84 -12.84
N ASP A 511 2.41 10.15 -13.38
CA ASP A 511 2.21 10.03 -14.82
C ASP A 511 3.50 9.70 -15.59
N GLN A 512 4.20 8.62 -15.17
CA GLN A 512 5.47 8.13 -15.72
C GLN A 512 6.68 9.09 -15.59
N ARG A 513 6.51 10.25 -14.97
CA ARG A 513 7.61 11.18 -14.70
C ARG A 513 7.99 11.07 -13.23
N ARG A 514 9.28 10.90 -12.98
CA ARG A 514 9.82 10.94 -11.63
C ARG A 514 9.76 12.36 -11.10
N TYR A 515 8.94 12.59 -10.09
CA TYR A 515 9.02 13.78 -9.28
C TYR A 515 9.78 13.41 -8.02
N LEU A 516 10.98 13.93 -7.92
CA LEU A 516 11.70 13.94 -6.67
C LEU A 516 11.23 15.17 -5.90
N ALA A 517 11.15 15.07 -4.58
CA ALA A 517 11.05 16.28 -3.78
C ALA A 517 12.14 17.25 -4.24
N GLU A 518 11.87 18.55 -4.28
CA GLU A 518 12.81 19.57 -4.78
C GLU A 518 14.21 19.47 -4.16
N ASN A 519 14.33 18.70 -3.10
CA ASN A 519 15.47 18.52 -2.23
C ASN A 519 16.09 17.12 -2.25
N ASP A 520 15.69 16.25 -3.19
CA ASP A 520 16.29 14.92 -3.32
C ASP A 520 17.69 15.05 -3.96
N PRO A 521 18.75 14.55 -3.30
CA PRO A 521 20.12 14.60 -3.85
C PRO A 521 20.27 13.88 -5.19
N MET A 522 19.34 12.98 -5.56
CA MET A 522 19.31 12.35 -6.88
C MET A 522 18.75 13.25 -7.99
N ASN A 523 18.24 14.45 -7.70
CA ASN A 523 17.83 15.40 -8.73
C ASN A 523 19.02 16.02 -9.51
N ALA A 524 20.23 15.86 -9.04
CA ALA A 524 21.40 16.57 -9.54
C ALA A 524 22.19 15.86 -10.64
N GLY A 525 21.63 14.85 -11.34
CA GLY A 525 22.29 14.41 -12.57
C GLY A 525 22.46 12.91 -12.82
N ASP A 526 22.03 12.02 -11.94
CA ASP A 526 22.24 10.58 -12.14
C ASP A 526 21.11 9.86 -12.91
N LEU A 527 20.20 10.62 -13.52
CA LEU A 527 19.10 10.07 -14.33
C LEU A 527 19.49 9.75 -15.79
N ALA A 528 20.76 9.85 -16.14
CA ALA A 528 21.20 9.56 -17.52
C ALA A 528 21.56 8.08 -17.76
N VAL A 529 21.49 7.22 -16.74
CA VAL A 529 21.81 5.78 -16.87
C VAL A 529 20.86 4.95 -16.00
N ALA A 530 19.72 4.64 -16.52
CA ALA A 530 18.94 3.45 -16.17
C ALA A 530 18.17 2.97 -17.39
#